data_930b421b564a098780d1863ec97dda2e
#
_entry.id   930b421b564a098780d1863ec97dda2e
#
_cell.length_a   1.000
_cell.length_b   1.000
_cell.length_c   1.000
_cell.angle_alpha   90.00
_cell.angle_beta   90.00
_cell.angle_gamma   90.00
#
_symmetry.space_group_name_H-M   'P 1'
#
loop_
_entity.id
_entity.type
_entity.pdbx_description
1 polymer ?
#
loop_
_entity_poly.entity_id
_entity_poly.type
_entity_poly.pdbx_seq_one_letter_code
_entity_poly.pdbx_strand_id
1 'polypeptide(L)'
;AELSNLPFETLLSENSKTNDFRKLPYLIHKYNFSYSLSSSITKLNNTKRRKLFERMTVFSPSFEGQNLTQLQLSKVTAKAIANEFKASFFENKEANLKAFKNALQENKIISMFSHGQSFNDFENNKKGIYFSDGFLNLNEIYNLKSNCDFLLLGACETGLGGKERGEGNISLARAFSSIGVKSMLLASWKIDEESTMKLTESFLKYLQEGYSKSEALQKAKLDFLKTSNPRNANPFYWAGLNIVGNNKNIKPHQTQNYLWWILLIFPLAGWVWYYKRKRVN
;
A
#
# COMPACT_ATOMS: atom_id res chain seq x y z
N ALA A 1 -17.65 -11.83 -14.93
CA ALA A 1 -17.60 -10.44 -14.48
C ALA A 1 -18.01 -10.28 -13.00
N GLU A 2 -18.93 -11.09 -12.48
CA GLU A 2 -19.43 -10.97 -11.10
C GLU A 2 -18.43 -11.44 -10.03
N LEU A 3 -17.55 -12.39 -10.35
CA LEU A 3 -16.54 -12.93 -9.43
C LEU A 3 -15.38 -11.95 -9.12
N SER A 4 -15.18 -10.92 -9.95
CA SER A 4 -14.07 -9.96 -9.76
C SER A 4 -14.21 -9.09 -8.50
N ASN A 5 -15.40 -9.00 -7.93
CA ASN A 5 -15.69 -8.23 -6.72
C ASN A 5 -15.81 -9.11 -5.46
N LEU A 6 -15.70 -10.42 -5.62
CA LEU A 6 -15.77 -11.33 -4.50
C LEU A 6 -14.45 -11.31 -3.72
N PRO A 7 -14.46 -10.95 -2.43
CA PRO A 7 -13.29 -11.07 -1.58
C PRO A 7 -13.06 -12.53 -1.21
N PHE A 8 -12.34 -13.26 -2.06
CA PHE A 8 -12.11 -14.71 -1.92
C PHE A 8 -11.53 -15.09 -0.55
N GLU A 9 -10.77 -14.22 0.06
CA GLU A 9 -10.22 -14.41 1.40
C GLU A 9 -11.26 -14.58 2.51
N THR A 10 -12.50 -14.13 2.28
CA THR A 10 -13.61 -14.23 3.25
C THR A 10 -14.43 -15.51 3.10
N LEU A 11 -14.18 -16.28 2.07
CA LEU A 11 -14.81 -17.59 1.91
C LEU A 11 -14.36 -18.53 3.04
N LEU A 12 -15.25 -19.38 3.49
CA LEU A 12 -14.97 -20.34 4.54
C LEU A 12 -14.38 -21.62 3.95
N SER A 13 -13.33 -22.15 4.57
CA SER A 13 -12.71 -23.43 4.16
C SER A 13 -13.52 -24.65 4.62
N GLU A 14 -14.42 -24.47 5.58
CA GLU A 14 -15.28 -25.49 6.17
C GLU A 14 -16.49 -24.85 6.84
N ASN A 15 -17.51 -25.63 7.12
CA ASN A 15 -18.69 -25.15 7.85
C ASN A 15 -18.33 -24.80 9.29
N SER A 16 -18.87 -23.69 9.79
CA SER A 16 -18.66 -23.24 11.15
C SER A 16 -19.99 -22.96 11.85
N LYS A 17 -20.06 -23.30 13.13
CA LYS A 17 -21.23 -23.06 14.00
C LYS A 17 -21.10 -21.76 14.82
N THR A 18 -19.94 -21.07 14.76
CA THR A 18 -19.74 -19.84 15.51
C THR A 18 -20.22 -18.61 14.74
N ASN A 19 -20.79 -17.65 15.48
CA ASN A 19 -21.13 -16.32 14.99
C ASN A 19 -20.03 -15.28 15.27
N ASP A 20 -18.91 -15.69 15.91
CA ASP A 20 -17.78 -14.81 16.14
C ASP A 20 -16.92 -14.75 14.89
N PHE A 21 -16.97 -13.64 14.17
CA PHE A 21 -16.20 -13.39 12.94
C PHE A 21 -14.70 -13.64 13.10
N ARG A 22 -14.13 -13.48 14.30
CA ARG A 22 -12.69 -13.73 14.56
C ARG A 22 -12.31 -15.21 14.48
N LYS A 23 -13.29 -16.11 14.68
CA LYS A 23 -13.09 -17.56 14.77
C LYS A 23 -13.55 -18.32 13.53
N LEU A 24 -14.06 -17.59 12.53
CA LEU A 24 -14.50 -18.21 11.29
C LEU A 24 -13.29 -18.73 10.49
N PRO A 25 -13.38 -19.93 9.90
CA PRO A 25 -12.28 -20.56 9.15
C PRO A 25 -12.15 -19.96 7.74
N TYR A 26 -11.86 -18.66 7.67
CA TYR A 26 -11.69 -17.96 6.40
C TYR A 26 -10.52 -18.50 5.59
N LEU A 27 -10.59 -18.44 4.26
CA LEU A 27 -9.50 -18.84 3.39
C LEU A 27 -8.23 -18.02 3.60
N ILE A 28 -8.32 -16.79 4.11
CA ILE A 28 -7.15 -15.96 4.45
C ILE A 28 -6.22 -16.63 5.48
N HIS A 29 -6.70 -17.53 6.31
CA HIS A 29 -5.85 -18.27 7.25
C HIS A 29 -4.87 -19.22 6.54
N LYS A 30 -5.22 -19.68 5.33
CA LYS A 30 -4.43 -20.66 4.56
C LYS A 30 -3.72 -20.06 3.36
N TYR A 31 -4.30 -18.99 2.75
CA TYR A 31 -3.83 -18.44 1.48
C TYR A 31 -3.69 -16.93 1.54
N ASN A 32 -2.72 -16.40 0.83
CA ASN A 32 -2.63 -14.97 0.52
C ASN A 32 -3.20 -14.69 -0.88
N PHE A 33 -3.79 -13.51 -1.07
CA PHE A 33 -4.52 -13.17 -2.28
C PHE A 33 -3.90 -11.94 -2.94
N SER A 34 -3.80 -11.98 -4.27
CA SER A 34 -3.49 -10.82 -5.10
C SER A 34 -4.24 -10.94 -6.42
N TYR A 35 -4.57 -9.80 -7.00
CA TYR A 35 -5.35 -9.73 -8.22
C TYR A 35 -4.49 -9.26 -9.38
N SER A 36 -4.78 -9.76 -10.59
CA SER A 36 -4.11 -9.33 -11.81
C SER A 36 -5.13 -8.80 -12.81
N LEU A 37 -4.81 -7.68 -13.45
CA LEU A 37 -5.64 -7.11 -14.49
C LEU A 37 -5.55 -7.90 -15.79
N SER A 38 -4.40 -8.52 -16.06
CA SER A 38 -4.12 -9.34 -17.24
C SER A 38 -2.85 -10.16 -17.02
N SER A 39 -2.83 -11.38 -17.56
CA SER A 39 -1.63 -12.23 -17.56
C SER A 39 -0.45 -11.60 -18.32
N SER A 40 -0.72 -10.82 -19.36
CA SER A 40 0.31 -10.12 -20.15
C SER A 40 1.00 -9.02 -19.37
N ILE A 41 0.25 -8.22 -18.59
CA ILE A 41 0.81 -7.15 -17.75
C ILE A 41 1.71 -7.75 -16.67
N THR A 42 1.37 -8.89 -16.11
CA THR A 42 2.17 -9.58 -15.10
C THR A 42 3.54 -10.01 -15.61
N LYS A 43 3.66 -10.38 -16.90
CA LYS A 43 4.94 -10.76 -17.53
C LYS A 43 5.85 -9.57 -17.81
N LEU A 44 5.31 -8.41 -18.19
CA LEU A 44 6.08 -7.21 -18.54
C LEU A 44 6.76 -6.56 -17.31
N ASN A 45 6.23 -6.79 -16.12
CA ASN A 45 6.71 -6.16 -14.88
C ASN A 45 7.93 -6.84 -14.24
N ASN A 46 8.80 -7.45 -15.03
CA ASN A 46 9.99 -8.16 -14.56
C ASN A 46 11.17 -7.18 -14.38
N THR A 47 11.13 -6.34 -13.35
CA THR A 47 12.16 -5.33 -13.09
C THR A 47 13.20 -5.75 -12.05
N LYS A 48 14.45 -5.26 -12.23
CA LYS A 48 15.55 -5.44 -11.28
C LYS A 48 15.14 -4.92 -9.90
N ARG A 49 15.39 -5.73 -8.86
CA ARG A 49 15.12 -5.39 -7.45
C ARG A 49 15.96 -4.19 -7.05
N ARG A 50 15.32 -3.07 -6.70
CA ARG A 50 15.97 -1.84 -6.21
C ARG A 50 15.52 -1.57 -4.77
N LYS A 51 16.28 -0.74 -4.05
CA LYS A 51 15.94 -0.23 -2.71
C LYS A 51 14.75 0.71 -2.80
N LEU A 52 13.53 0.19 -2.71
CA LEU A 52 12.31 0.94 -3.05
C LEU A 52 11.89 1.91 -1.94
N PHE A 53 12.09 1.57 -0.67
CA PHE A 53 11.73 2.45 0.45
C PHE A 53 12.55 3.74 0.53
N GLU A 54 13.78 3.77 -0.02
CA GLU A 54 14.58 5.01 -0.07
C GLU A 54 13.94 6.14 -0.90
N ARG A 55 12.93 5.81 -1.71
CA ARG A 55 12.21 6.75 -2.57
C ARG A 55 10.71 6.62 -2.36
N MET A 56 10.30 6.67 -1.09
CA MET A 56 8.90 6.68 -0.69
C MET A 56 8.43 8.12 -0.50
N THR A 57 7.21 8.37 -0.91
CA THR A 57 6.50 9.64 -0.69
C THR A 57 5.12 9.36 -0.13
N VAL A 58 4.72 10.16 0.85
CA VAL A 58 3.41 10.08 1.49
C VAL A 58 2.65 11.38 1.26
N PHE A 59 1.39 11.28 0.87
CA PHE A 59 0.49 12.40 0.63
C PHE A 59 -0.70 12.36 1.58
N SER A 60 -1.03 13.51 2.16
CA SER A 60 -2.23 13.72 2.99
C SER A 60 -2.80 15.12 2.74
N PRO A 61 -3.61 15.30 1.67
CA PRO A 61 -4.18 16.60 1.32
C PRO A 61 -5.21 17.09 2.34
N SER A 62 -5.36 18.40 2.47
CA SER A 62 -6.52 19.04 3.09
C SER A 62 -7.57 19.33 2.01
N PHE A 63 -8.81 19.38 2.42
CA PHE A 63 -9.96 19.60 1.55
C PHE A 63 -10.70 20.91 1.90
N GLU A 64 -9.93 21.94 2.34
CA GLU A 64 -10.47 23.26 2.64
C GLU A 64 -11.08 23.88 1.38
N GLY A 65 -12.30 24.37 1.51
CA GLY A 65 -13.05 24.94 0.38
C GLY A 65 -13.65 23.90 -0.59
N GLN A 66 -13.46 22.61 -0.33
CA GLN A 66 -14.11 21.51 -1.02
C GLN A 66 -15.22 20.95 -0.11
N ASN A 67 -16.32 20.49 -0.68
CA ASN A 67 -17.41 19.88 0.10
C ASN A 67 -17.08 18.43 0.50
N LEU A 68 -15.93 18.26 1.19
CA LEU A 68 -15.39 16.98 1.62
C LEU A 68 -14.98 17.01 3.10
N THR A 69 -15.19 15.89 3.78
CA THR A 69 -14.77 15.72 5.18
C THR A 69 -13.24 15.66 5.29
N GLN A 70 -12.67 16.32 6.30
CA GLN A 70 -11.24 16.20 6.59
C GLN A 70 -10.91 14.82 7.16
N LEU A 71 -9.85 14.18 6.65
CA LEU A 71 -9.38 12.86 7.07
C LEU A 71 -8.34 12.99 8.21
N GLN A 72 -8.81 13.21 9.44
CA GLN A 72 -7.94 13.52 10.57
C GLN A 72 -7.06 12.33 11.00
N LEU A 73 -7.64 11.14 11.11
CA LEU A 73 -6.89 9.92 11.47
C LEU A 73 -5.89 9.57 10.37
N SER A 74 -6.28 9.67 9.12
CA SER A 74 -5.40 9.45 7.97
C SER A 74 -4.20 10.40 7.98
N LYS A 75 -4.40 11.67 8.34
CA LYS A 75 -3.31 12.64 8.44
C LYS A 75 -2.30 12.27 9.52
N VAL A 76 -2.76 11.88 10.72
CA VAL A 76 -1.89 11.45 11.82
C VAL A 76 -1.09 10.21 11.42
N THR A 77 -1.76 9.21 10.84
CA THR A 77 -1.11 7.98 10.39
C THR A 77 -0.15 8.23 9.22
N ALA A 78 -0.53 9.07 8.25
CA ALA A 78 0.36 9.45 7.15
C ALA A 78 1.67 10.05 7.65
N LYS A 79 1.59 10.94 8.65
CA LYS A 79 2.77 11.54 9.29
C LYS A 79 3.63 10.51 10.04
N ALA A 80 2.99 9.59 10.77
CA ALA A 80 3.69 8.50 11.45
C ALA A 80 4.43 7.59 10.46
N ILE A 81 3.76 7.19 9.37
CA ILE A 81 4.36 6.40 8.28
C ILE A 81 5.53 7.16 7.65
N ALA A 82 5.35 8.45 7.33
CA ALA A 82 6.43 9.24 6.73
C ALA A 82 7.68 9.29 7.61
N ASN A 83 7.51 9.46 8.92
CA ASN A 83 8.61 9.45 9.89
C ASN A 83 9.27 8.07 10.00
N GLU A 84 8.50 6.99 10.15
CA GLU A 84 9.00 5.63 10.31
C GLU A 84 9.82 5.19 9.09
N PHE A 85 9.31 5.46 7.88
CA PHE A 85 9.95 5.05 6.63
C PHE A 85 10.93 6.11 6.07
N LYS A 86 11.13 7.25 6.76
CA LYS A 86 11.94 8.39 6.28
C LYS A 86 11.53 8.85 4.88
N ALA A 87 10.21 8.87 4.64
CA ALA A 87 9.62 9.23 3.38
C ALA A 87 9.49 10.77 3.23
N SER A 88 9.49 11.26 2.01
CA SER A 88 9.05 12.62 1.74
C SER A 88 7.57 12.76 2.08
N PHE A 89 7.20 13.82 2.79
CA PHE A 89 5.82 14.02 3.24
C PHE A 89 5.25 15.31 2.70
N PHE A 90 4.17 15.19 1.94
CA PHE A 90 3.38 16.30 1.45
C PHE A 90 2.04 16.32 2.19
N GLU A 91 1.79 17.38 2.95
CA GLU A 91 0.56 17.54 3.72
C GLU A 91 -0.20 18.81 3.33
N ASN A 92 -1.49 18.85 3.67
CA ASN A 92 -2.38 19.99 3.45
C ASN A 92 -2.31 20.47 1.98
N LYS A 93 -2.01 21.77 1.78
CA LYS A 93 -1.92 22.41 0.45
C LYS A 93 -0.74 21.92 -0.39
N GLU A 94 0.29 21.38 0.24
CA GLU A 94 1.45 20.81 -0.49
C GLU A 94 1.11 19.47 -1.16
N ALA A 95 0.13 18.73 -0.64
CA ALA A 95 -0.37 17.51 -1.25
C ALA A 95 -1.30 17.81 -2.45
N ASN A 96 -0.74 18.47 -3.46
CA ASN A 96 -1.43 18.95 -4.66
C ASN A 96 -1.14 18.08 -5.89
N LEU A 97 -1.90 18.31 -6.96
CA LEU A 97 -1.79 17.58 -8.23
C LEU A 97 -0.39 17.64 -8.84
N LYS A 98 0.28 18.80 -8.78
CA LYS A 98 1.63 18.97 -9.33
C LYS A 98 2.64 18.09 -8.59
N ALA A 99 2.62 18.12 -7.25
CA ALA A 99 3.50 17.30 -6.43
C ALA A 99 3.28 15.80 -6.69
N PHE A 100 2.04 15.35 -6.82
CA PHE A 100 1.72 13.97 -7.12
C PHE A 100 2.19 13.52 -8.51
N LYS A 101 1.98 14.34 -9.55
CA LYS A 101 2.47 14.06 -10.91
C LYS A 101 3.99 13.93 -10.96
N ASN A 102 4.72 14.77 -10.23
CA ASN A 102 6.18 14.66 -10.09
C ASN A 102 6.56 13.38 -9.35
N ALA A 103 5.88 13.07 -8.23
CA ALA A 103 6.13 11.86 -7.46
C ALA A 103 5.93 10.58 -8.29
N LEU A 104 4.94 10.52 -9.18
CA LEU A 104 4.72 9.38 -10.10
C LEU A 104 5.95 9.10 -10.98
N GLN A 105 6.72 10.13 -11.36
CA GLN A 105 7.91 9.97 -12.22
C GLN A 105 9.17 9.69 -11.41
N GLU A 106 9.30 10.27 -10.22
CA GLU A 106 10.54 10.27 -9.44
C GLU A 106 10.58 9.17 -8.37
N ASN A 107 9.45 8.84 -7.79
CA ASN A 107 9.38 7.96 -6.61
C ASN A 107 9.00 6.53 -6.95
N LYS A 108 9.40 5.60 -6.08
CA LYS A 108 9.17 4.16 -6.26
C LYS A 108 7.98 3.65 -5.46
N ILE A 109 7.72 4.25 -4.32
CA ILE A 109 6.55 3.98 -3.49
C ILE A 109 5.82 5.30 -3.25
N ILE A 110 4.53 5.32 -3.52
CA ILE A 110 3.66 6.46 -3.20
C ILE A 110 2.53 5.94 -2.33
N SER A 111 2.33 6.59 -1.19
CA SER A 111 1.18 6.37 -0.30
C SER A 111 0.32 7.62 -0.30
N MET A 112 -0.95 7.47 -0.70
CA MET A 112 -1.91 8.56 -0.80
C MET A 112 -3.08 8.30 0.14
N PHE A 113 -3.28 9.21 1.10
CA PHE A 113 -4.40 9.21 2.02
C PHE A 113 -5.36 10.34 1.65
N SER A 114 -6.32 10.04 0.79
CA SER A 114 -7.22 11.03 0.22
C SER A 114 -8.62 10.45 0.00
N HIS A 115 -9.56 11.29 -0.44
CA HIS A 115 -10.82 10.83 -0.98
C HIS A 115 -10.65 10.35 -2.41
N GLY A 116 -11.29 9.22 -2.72
CA GLY A 116 -11.48 8.75 -4.09
C GLY A 116 -12.96 8.78 -4.43
N GLN A 117 -13.28 9.02 -5.68
CA GLN A 117 -14.64 8.91 -6.20
C GLN A 117 -14.66 7.88 -7.32
N SER A 118 -15.41 6.80 -7.09
CA SER A 118 -15.56 5.72 -8.07
C SER A 118 -16.96 5.66 -8.67
N PHE A 119 -17.88 6.54 -8.21
CA PHE A 119 -19.28 6.53 -8.57
C PHE A 119 -19.68 7.53 -9.65
N ASN A 120 -20.64 7.08 -10.40
CA ASN A 120 -21.60 7.91 -11.08
C ASN A 120 -22.45 8.64 -10.02
N ASP A 121 -22.03 9.80 -9.59
CA ASP A 121 -22.99 10.82 -9.24
C ASP A 121 -23.80 11.07 -10.52
N PHE A 122 -25.10 10.83 -10.50
CA PHE A 122 -25.93 10.84 -11.70
C PHE A 122 -25.81 12.13 -12.54
N GLU A 123 -25.21 13.20 -11.94
CA GLU A 123 -24.99 14.47 -12.60
C GLU A 123 -23.58 14.67 -13.20
N ASN A 124 -22.51 13.99 -12.74
CA ASN A 124 -21.14 14.37 -13.13
C ASN A 124 -20.22 13.24 -13.59
N ASN A 125 -20.58 11.96 -13.51
CA ASN A 125 -19.79 10.78 -13.94
C ASN A 125 -18.26 10.87 -13.66
N LYS A 126 -17.87 11.49 -12.52
CA LYS A 126 -16.49 11.77 -12.16
C LYS A 126 -15.90 10.57 -11.41
N LYS A 127 -14.90 9.90 -12.00
CA LYS A 127 -14.08 8.88 -11.35
C LYS A 127 -12.66 9.44 -11.18
N GLY A 128 -12.06 9.34 -9.98
CA GLY A 128 -10.72 9.86 -9.75
C GLY A 128 -10.37 10.05 -8.28
N ILE A 129 -9.39 10.89 -8.02
CA ILE A 129 -8.80 11.12 -6.70
C ILE A 129 -8.77 12.62 -6.41
N TYR A 130 -9.13 13.01 -5.19
CA TYR A 130 -9.07 14.39 -4.73
C TYR A 130 -7.68 14.77 -4.22
N PHE A 131 -7.29 16.01 -4.48
CA PHE A 131 -6.08 16.67 -3.98
C PHE A 131 -6.46 17.99 -3.32
N SER A 132 -5.50 18.65 -2.68
CA SER A 132 -5.76 19.93 -2.02
C SER A 132 -6.19 21.04 -2.99
N ASP A 133 -5.76 20.97 -4.25
CA ASP A 133 -5.98 21.96 -5.31
C ASP A 133 -6.94 21.48 -6.41
N GLY A 134 -7.55 20.29 -6.27
CA GLY A 134 -8.49 19.81 -7.27
C GLY A 134 -8.70 18.31 -7.30
N PHE A 135 -9.19 17.84 -8.44
CA PHE A 135 -9.58 16.45 -8.67
C PHE A 135 -8.86 15.90 -9.91
N LEU A 136 -8.14 14.79 -9.73
CA LEU A 136 -7.51 14.06 -10.83
C LEU A 136 -8.54 13.08 -11.41
N ASN A 137 -9.08 13.40 -12.57
CA ASN A 137 -10.06 12.56 -13.25
C ASN A 137 -9.38 11.30 -13.82
N LEU A 138 -10.12 10.18 -13.88
CA LEU A 138 -9.67 8.92 -14.44
C LEU A 138 -9.08 9.06 -15.86
N ASN A 139 -9.72 9.87 -16.71
CA ASN A 139 -9.27 10.09 -18.08
C ASN A 139 -7.95 10.86 -18.16
N GLU A 140 -7.68 11.75 -17.19
CA GLU A 140 -6.42 12.48 -17.12
C GLU A 140 -5.27 11.58 -16.71
N ILE A 141 -5.53 10.53 -15.90
CA ILE A 141 -4.51 9.57 -15.50
C ILE A 141 -3.88 8.91 -16.72
N TYR A 142 -4.65 8.53 -17.74
CA TYR A 142 -4.14 7.89 -18.96
C TYR A 142 -3.11 8.74 -19.72
N ASN A 143 -3.07 10.05 -19.51
CA ASN A 143 -2.13 10.97 -20.14
C ASN A 143 -0.84 11.18 -19.33
N LEU A 144 -0.73 10.54 -18.15
CA LEU A 144 0.46 10.65 -17.31
C LEU A 144 1.50 9.57 -17.68
N LYS A 145 2.69 9.68 -17.07
CA LYS A 145 3.73 8.65 -17.10
C LYS A 145 4.18 8.36 -15.68
N SER A 146 4.53 7.11 -15.39
CA SER A 146 4.92 6.72 -14.05
C SER A 146 6.13 5.78 -14.04
N ASN A 147 7.04 6.00 -13.09
CA ASN A 147 8.11 5.08 -12.69
C ASN A 147 7.82 4.41 -11.33
N CYS A 148 6.61 4.57 -10.83
CA CYS A 148 6.20 4.06 -9.52
C CYS A 148 6.09 2.53 -9.54
N ASP A 149 6.73 1.88 -8.59
CA ASP A 149 6.67 0.43 -8.44
C ASP A 149 5.48 -0.02 -7.58
N PHE A 150 5.07 0.83 -6.63
CA PHE A 150 3.94 0.54 -5.76
C PHE A 150 3.18 1.81 -5.36
N LEU A 151 1.91 1.86 -5.70
CA LEU A 151 0.97 2.93 -5.34
C LEU A 151 -0.04 2.41 -4.32
N LEU A 152 -0.01 2.98 -3.13
CA LEU A 152 -0.95 2.70 -2.06
C LEU A 152 -1.99 3.82 -2.06
N LEU A 153 -3.24 3.49 -2.36
CA LEU A 153 -4.37 4.39 -2.31
C LEU A 153 -5.22 4.03 -1.08
N GLY A 154 -4.93 4.69 0.03
CA GLY A 154 -5.71 4.64 1.27
C GLY A 154 -7.00 5.46 1.20
N ALA A 155 -7.50 5.71 0.00
CA ALA A 155 -8.71 6.46 -0.23
C ALA A 155 -9.93 5.56 -0.04
N CYS A 156 -10.77 5.91 0.93
CA CYS A 156 -11.90 5.09 1.38
C CYS A 156 -13.03 4.92 0.35
N GLU A 157 -13.00 5.55 -0.80
CA GLU A 157 -14.09 5.52 -1.77
C GLU A 157 -13.68 5.09 -3.19
N THR A 158 -12.46 4.62 -3.39
CA THR A 158 -12.00 4.20 -4.72
C THR A 158 -12.72 2.96 -5.25
N GLY A 159 -13.50 2.29 -4.42
CA GLY A 159 -14.01 0.94 -4.63
C GLY A 159 -15.50 0.71 -4.69
N LEU A 160 -16.30 1.70 -4.41
CA LEU A 160 -17.74 1.49 -4.56
C LEU A 160 -18.16 1.73 -6.00
N GLY A 161 -18.23 0.64 -6.76
CA GLY A 161 -18.97 0.62 -8.00
C GLY A 161 -20.44 0.90 -7.76
N GLY A 162 -21.03 1.95 -8.38
CA GLY A 162 -22.44 2.06 -8.61
C GLY A 162 -22.94 0.86 -9.38
N LYS A 163 -24.23 0.78 -9.65
CA LYS A 163 -24.92 -0.34 -10.33
C LYS A 163 -24.29 -0.84 -11.64
N GLU A 164 -23.21 -0.25 -12.12
CA GLU A 164 -22.39 -0.82 -13.17
C GLU A 164 -21.47 -1.88 -12.59
N ARG A 165 -21.88 -3.12 -12.72
CA ARG A 165 -21.31 -4.37 -12.26
C ARG A 165 -19.78 -4.40 -12.42
N GLY A 166 -19.04 -4.21 -11.33
CA GLY A 166 -17.65 -4.66 -11.22
C GLY A 166 -16.54 -3.79 -11.83
N GLU A 167 -16.77 -2.57 -12.31
CA GLU A 167 -15.74 -1.82 -13.05
C GLU A 167 -15.04 -0.66 -12.33
N GLY A 168 -15.50 -0.21 -11.17
CA GLY A 168 -14.96 1.00 -10.54
C GLY A 168 -13.47 0.93 -10.16
N ASN A 169 -13.07 -0.03 -9.35
CA ASN A 169 -11.67 -0.21 -8.92
C ASN A 169 -10.76 -0.71 -10.03
N ILE A 170 -11.30 -1.58 -10.85
CA ILE A 170 -10.61 -2.07 -12.03
C ILE A 170 -10.28 -0.90 -12.96
N SER A 171 -11.11 0.15 -13.02
CA SER A 171 -10.84 1.33 -13.86
C SER A 171 -9.63 2.12 -13.39
N LEU A 172 -9.52 2.45 -12.08
CA LEU A 172 -8.34 3.13 -11.53
C LEU A 172 -7.08 2.26 -11.62
N ALA A 173 -7.21 0.97 -11.29
CA ALA A 173 -6.11 0.04 -11.42
C ALA A 173 -5.61 -0.06 -12.87
N ARG A 174 -6.51 -0.13 -13.86
CA ARG A 174 -6.16 -0.13 -15.29
C ARG A 174 -5.48 1.16 -15.70
N ALA A 175 -6.02 2.33 -15.30
CA ALA A 175 -5.44 3.61 -15.66
C ALA A 175 -4.02 3.76 -15.10
N PHE A 176 -3.81 3.49 -13.82
CA PHE A 176 -2.46 3.57 -13.24
C PHE A 176 -1.51 2.50 -13.79
N SER A 177 -1.98 1.29 -14.07
CA SER A 177 -1.15 0.26 -14.72
C SER A 177 -0.75 0.64 -16.14
N SER A 178 -1.64 1.29 -16.91
CA SER A 178 -1.35 1.71 -18.30
C SER A 178 -0.25 2.75 -18.39
N ILE A 179 -0.09 3.57 -17.36
CA ILE A 179 0.96 4.60 -17.29
C ILE A 179 2.26 4.11 -16.65
N GLY A 180 2.33 2.85 -16.23
CA GLY A 180 3.57 2.23 -15.73
C GLY A 180 3.62 1.91 -14.23
N VAL A 181 2.56 2.14 -13.45
CA VAL A 181 2.48 1.70 -12.06
C VAL A 181 2.41 0.17 -12.02
N LYS A 182 3.36 -0.47 -11.33
CA LYS A 182 3.53 -1.94 -11.41
C LYS A 182 2.63 -2.69 -10.45
N SER A 183 2.26 -2.11 -9.34
CA SER A 183 1.35 -2.70 -8.36
C SER A 183 0.68 -1.65 -7.51
N MET A 184 -0.48 -2.00 -6.96
CA MET A 184 -1.29 -1.09 -6.16
C MET A 184 -1.90 -1.81 -4.96
N LEU A 185 -2.10 -1.08 -3.87
CA LEU A 185 -3.03 -1.42 -2.81
C LEU A 185 -4.26 -0.51 -2.97
N LEU A 186 -5.41 -1.12 -3.17
CA LEU A 186 -6.67 -0.42 -3.44
C LEU A 186 -7.78 -0.94 -2.53
N ALA A 187 -8.73 -0.06 -2.18
CA ALA A 187 -9.92 -0.47 -1.46
C ALA A 187 -11.05 -0.87 -2.42
N SER A 188 -11.65 -2.04 -2.28
CA SER A 188 -12.76 -2.53 -3.10
C SER A 188 -14.10 -1.92 -2.73
N TRP A 189 -14.23 -1.37 -1.53
CA TRP A 189 -15.39 -0.62 -1.05
C TRP A 189 -14.95 0.41 -0.01
N LYS A 190 -15.88 1.23 0.46
CA LYS A 190 -15.63 2.21 1.51
C LYS A 190 -15.40 1.46 2.83
N ILE A 191 -14.14 1.33 3.21
CA ILE A 191 -13.74 0.83 4.53
C ILE A 191 -13.70 2.04 5.48
N ASP A 192 -13.97 1.81 6.75
CA ASP A 192 -13.84 2.84 7.75
C ASP A 192 -12.39 3.32 7.91
N GLU A 193 -12.21 4.61 8.24
CA GLU A 193 -10.90 5.26 8.26
C GLU A 193 -9.94 4.59 9.26
N GLU A 194 -10.40 4.27 10.46
CA GLU A 194 -9.58 3.65 11.51
C GLU A 194 -9.06 2.27 11.08
N SER A 195 -9.94 1.43 10.52
CA SER A 195 -9.59 0.11 10.03
C SER A 195 -8.60 0.18 8.88
N THR A 196 -8.79 1.10 7.94
CA THR A 196 -7.87 1.32 6.81
C THR A 196 -6.49 1.73 7.31
N MET A 197 -6.41 2.61 8.30
CA MET A 197 -5.14 3.08 8.85
C MET A 197 -4.39 1.95 9.56
N LYS A 198 -5.05 1.19 10.43
CA LYS A 198 -4.46 0.04 11.14
C LYS A 198 -3.93 -1.02 10.16
N LEU A 199 -4.73 -1.36 9.15
CA LEU A 199 -4.33 -2.32 8.12
C LEU A 199 -3.13 -1.82 7.30
N THR A 200 -3.14 -0.55 6.92
CA THR A 200 -2.06 0.06 6.13
C THR A 200 -0.75 0.10 6.91
N GLU A 201 -0.78 0.52 8.16
CA GLU A 201 0.40 0.57 9.02
C GLU A 201 1.00 -0.83 9.22
N SER A 202 0.18 -1.81 9.60
CA SER A 202 0.62 -3.20 9.76
C SER A 202 1.16 -3.78 8.45
N PHE A 203 0.49 -3.54 7.33
CA PHE A 203 0.93 -3.96 6.00
C PHE A 203 2.31 -3.42 5.63
N LEU A 204 2.57 -2.12 5.84
CA LEU A 204 3.86 -1.50 5.54
C LEU A 204 4.99 -2.06 6.41
N LYS A 205 4.73 -2.36 7.69
CA LYS A 205 5.70 -3.04 8.57
C LYS A 205 6.10 -4.42 8.02
N TYR A 206 5.12 -5.25 7.62
CA TYR A 206 5.42 -6.55 7.03
C TYR A 206 6.14 -6.45 5.67
N LEU A 207 5.83 -5.44 4.87
CA LEU A 207 6.59 -5.16 3.65
C LEU A 207 8.06 -4.82 3.96
N GLN A 208 8.32 -4.05 5.01
CA GLN A 208 9.67 -3.70 5.44
C GLN A 208 10.45 -4.91 5.95
N GLU A 209 9.77 -5.88 6.56
CA GLU A 209 10.34 -7.16 6.97
C GLU A 209 10.70 -8.07 5.78
N GLY A 210 10.25 -7.72 4.56
CA GLY A 210 10.62 -8.41 3.32
C GLY A 210 9.59 -9.43 2.82
N TYR A 211 8.38 -9.46 3.39
CA TYR A 211 7.28 -10.26 2.85
C TYR A 211 6.85 -9.76 1.46
N SER A 212 6.30 -10.64 0.65
CA SER A 212 5.61 -10.22 -0.59
C SER A 212 4.39 -9.37 -0.24
N LYS A 213 3.88 -8.60 -1.20
CA LYS A 213 2.75 -7.70 -0.93
C LYS A 213 1.50 -8.45 -0.47
N SER A 214 1.19 -9.62 -1.07
CA SER A 214 0.05 -10.42 -0.64
C SER A 214 0.25 -11.06 0.72
N GLU A 215 1.46 -11.55 1.04
CA GLU A 215 1.78 -12.09 2.37
C GLU A 215 1.72 -10.99 3.44
N ALA A 216 2.28 -9.81 3.15
CA ALA A 216 2.22 -8.66 4.05
C ALA A 216 0.78 -8.24 4.35
N LEU A 217 -0.07 -8.20 3.30
CA LEU A 217 -1.49 -7.86 3.47
C LEU A 217 -2.25 -8.96 4.21
N GLN A 218 -1.98 -10.22 3.94
CA GLN A 218 -2.55 -11.35 4.69
C GLN A 218 -2.23 -11.24 6.19
N LYS A 219 -0.95 -11.03 6.53
CA LYS A 219 -0.52 -10.87 7.92
C LYS A 219 -1.20 -9.68 8.59
N ALA A 220 -1.26 -8.53 7.93
CA ALA A 220 -1.94 -7.34 8.44
C ALA A 220 -3.43 -7.60 8.72
N LYS A 221 -4.13 -8.29 7.81
CA LYS A 221 -5.54 -8.67 7.99
C LYS A 221 -5.73 -9.67 9.12
N LEU A 222 -4.82 -10.65 9.27
CA LEU A 222 -4.87 -11.62 10.37
C LEU A 222 -4.61 -10.96 11.72
N ASP A 223 -3.68 -10.03 11.82
CA ASP A 223 -3.44 -9.24 13.04
C ASP A 223 -4.65 -8.37 13.38
N PHE A 224 -5.24 -7.74 12.36
CA PHE A 224 -6.47 -6.98 12.54
C PHE A 224 -7.61 -7.84 13.10
N LEU A 225 -7.86 -9.03 12.53
CA LEU A 225 -8.85 -9.98 13.02
C LEU A 225 -8.58 -10.39 14.47
N LYS A 226 -7.33 -10.67 14.82
CA LYS A 226 -6.91 -11.11 16.15
C LYS A 226 -7.10 -10.02 17.21
N THR A 227 -6.89 -8.76 16.86
CA THR A 227 -6.91 -7.62 17.80
C THR A 227 -8.23 -6.86 17.80
N SER A 228 -9.11 -7.09 16.81
CA SER A 228 -10.40 -6.41 16.69
C SER A 228 -11.40 -6.90 17.72
N ASN A 229 -12.32 -6.00 18.10
CA ASN A 229 -13.52 -6.39 18.78
C ASN A 229 -14.44 -7.23 17.86
N PRO A 230 -15.44 -7.98 18.39
CA PRO A 230 -16.28 -8.85 17.58
C PRO A 230 -17.02 -8.16 16.43
N ARG A 231 -17.40 -6.89 16.59
CA ARG A 231 -18.07 -6.09 15.56
C ARG A 231 -17.14 -5.75 14.41
N ASN A 232 -15.94 -5.25 14.71
CA ASN A 232 -14.97 -4.82 13.71
C ASN A 232 -14.26 -6.01 13.04
N ALA A 233 -14.38 -7.22 13.57
CA ALA A 233 -13.92 -8.43 12.91
C ALA A 233 -14.80 -8.85 11.71
N ASN A 234 -15.93 -8.18 11.46
CA ASN A 234 -16.72 -8.39 10.25
C ASN A 234 -15.86 -8.10 9.00
N PRO A 235 -15.92 -8.95 7.95
CA PRO A 235 -15.17 -8.77 6.71
C PRO A 235 -15.26 -7.39 6.07
N PHE A 236 -16.35 -6.67 6.29
CA PHE A 236 -16.51 -5.28 5.82
C PHE A 236 -15.34 -4.39 6.23
N TYR A 237 -14.78 -4.56 7.42
CA TYR A 237 -13.72 -3.71 7.97
C TYR A 237 -12.31 -4.08 7.51
N TRP A 238 -12.05 -5.31 7.05
CA TRP A 238 -10.70 -5.76 6.75
C TRP A 238 -10.51 -6.35 5.34
N ALA A 239 -11.56 -6.91 4.73
CA ALA A 239 -11.41 -7.62 3.47
C ALA A 239 -11.39 -6.69 2.24
N GLY A 240 -11.70 -5.41 2.41
CA GLY A 240 -11.79 -4.47 1.29
C GLY A 240 -10.46 -4.08 0.65
N LEU A 241 -9.33 -4.15 1.37
CA LEU A 241 -8.02 -3.81 0.79
C LEU A 241 -7.47 -4.97 -0.04
N ASN A 242 -7.02 -4.67 -1.27
CA ASN A 242 -6.55 -5.67 -2.22
C ASN A 242 -5.27 -5.25 -2.93
N ILE A 243 -4.34 -6.21 -3.11
CA ILE A 243 -3.17 -6.04 -3.96
C ILE A 243 -3.54 -6.33 -5.41
N VAL A 244 -3.25 -5.38 -6.29
CA VAL A 244 -3.43 -5.51 -7.74
C VAL A 244 -2.09 -5.35 -8.43
N GLY A 245 -1.74 -6.27 -9.32
CA GLY A 245 -0.52 -6.22 -10.14
C GLY A 245 0.63 -7.05 -9.58
N ASN A 246 1.86 -6.54 -9.67
CA ASN A 246 3.07 -7.28 -9.31
C ASN A 246 3.16 -7.54 -7.80
N ASN A 247 3.12 -8.83 -7.41
CA ASN A 247 3.17 -9.28 -6.01
C ASN A 247 4.58 -9.47 -5.43
N LYS A 248 5.65 -9.21 -6.19
CA LYS A 248 7.03 -9.43 -5.73
C LYS A 248 7.35 -8.57 -4.52
N ASN A 249 8.27 -9.09 -3.68
CA ASN A 249 8.77 -8.41 -2.49
C ASN A 249 9.37 -7.04 -2.85
N ILE A 250 9.12 -6.08 -1.99
CA ILE A 250 9.86 -4.83 -1.92
C ILE A 250 11.02 -5.12 -0.94
N LYS A 251 12.27 -5.20 -1.43
CA LYS A 251 13.38 -5.42 -0.50
C LYS A 251 13.47 -4.24 0.46
N PRO A 252 13.56 -4.49 1.76
CA PRO A 252 13.81 -3.46 2.74
C PRO A 252 15.13 -2.77 2.44
N HIS A 253 15.26 -1.53 2.87
CA HIS A 253 16.55 -0.85 2.93
C HIS A 253 17.44 -1.65 3.89
N GLN A 254 18.39 -2.42 3.34
CA GLN A 254 19.45 -3.00 4.16
C GLN A 254 20.29 -1.83 4.67
N THR A 255 20.06 -1.39 5.90
CA THR A 255 21.09 -0.73 6.67
C THR A 255 22.26 -1.70 6.67
N GLN A 256 23.28 -1.41 5.84
CA GLN A 256 24.55 -2.10 5.95
C GLN A 256 25.00 -1.90 7.38
N ASN A 257 24.85 -2.93 8.21
CA ASN A 257 25.40 -2.93 9.57
C ASN A 257 26.92 -2.98 9.41
N TYR A 258 27.54 -1.81 9.30
CA TYR A 258 29.01 -1.64 9.31
C TYR A 258 29.64 -2.18 10.61
N LEU A 259 28.84 -2.49 11.63
CA LEU A 259 29.26 -3.15 12.86
C LEU A 259 30.03 -4.46 12.63
N TRP A 260 29.68 -5.23 11.58
CA TRP A 260 30.44 -6.43 11.22
C TRP A 260 31.86 -6.13 10.74
N TRP A 261 32.07 -4.99 10.06
CA TRP A 261 33.40 -4.57 9.65
C TRP A 261 34.25 -4.13 10.83
N ILE A 262 33.66 -3.50 11.86
CA ILE A 262 34.33 -3.09 13.09
C ILE A 262 34.83 -4.35 13.85
N LEU A 263 34.01 -5.42 13.91
CA LEU A 263 34.39 -6.69 14.54
C LEU A 263 35.55 -7.40 13.82
N LEU A 264 35.76 -7.16 12.52
CA LEU A 264 36.88 -7.70 11.76
C LEU A 264 38.17 -6.84 11.88
N ILE A 265 38.04 -5.54 12.11
CA ILE A 265 39.18 -4.63 12.25
C ILE A 265 39.92 -4.86 13.57
N PHE A 266 39.26 -5.13 14.67
CA PHE A 266 39.86 -5.36 15.98
C PHE A 266 40.82 -6.55 16.01
N PRO A 267 40.50 -7.76 15.54
CA PRO A 267 41.42 -8.88 15.51
C PRO A 267 42.62 -8.66 14.56
N LEU A 268 42.41 -7.92 13.43
CA LEU A 268 43.50 -7.57 12.52
C LEU A 268 44.48 -6.60 13.15
N ALA A 269 44.00 -5.58 13.85
CA ALA A 269 44.85 -4.63 14.57
C ALA A 269 45.61 -5.33 15.71
N GLY A 270 44.96 -6.22 16.45
CA GLY A 270 45.59 -7.04 17.50
C GLY A 270 46.66 -7.99 16.94
N TRP A 271 46.40 -8.60 15.78
CA TRP A 271 47.35 -9.48 15.10
C TRP A 271 48.61 -8.72 14.60
N VAL A 272 48.40 -7.54 13.98
CA VAL A 272 49.51 -6.66 13.54
C VAL A 272 50.34 -6.14 14.72
N TRP A 273 49.67 -5.77 15.82
CA TRP A 273 50.36 -5.35 17.05
C TRP A 273 51.18 -6.49 17.66
N TYR A 274 50.64 -7.69 17.74
CA TYR A 274 51.32 -8.89 18.23
C TYR A 274 52.57 -9.24 17.41
N TYR A 275 52.49 -9.20 16.08
CA TYR A 275 53.64 -9.47 15.18
C TYR A 275 54.71 -8.39 15.25
N LYS A 276 54.34 -7.11 15.38
CA LYS A 276 55.30 -6.01 15.59
C LYS A 276 56.08 -6.18 16.88
N ARG A 277 55.43 -6.58 17.97
CA ARG A 277 56.07 -6.81 19.28
C ARG A 277 57.04 -8.00 19.27
N LYS A 278 56.77 -9.00 18.45
CA LYS A 278 57.64 -10.20 18.35
C LYS A 278 58.90 -9.97 17.49
N ARG A 279 58.98 -8.86 16.73
CA ARG A 279 60.17 -8.49 15.92
C ARG A 279 61.11 -7.56 16.64
N VAL A 280 60.79 -7.09 17.80
CA VAL A 280 61.62 -6.12 18.58
C VAL A 280 62.28 -6.82 19.81
N ASN A 281 61.93 -8.06 20.05
CA ASN A 281 62.67 -8.97 20.97
C ASN A 281 63.37 -10.07 20.15
#